data_aecbaf8627be1454f0a1962fb485fbc4
#
_entry.id   aecbaf8627be1454f0a1962fb485fbc4
#
_cell.length_a   1.000
_cell.length_b   1.000
_cell.length_c   1.000
_cell.angle_alpha   90.00
_cell.angle_beta   90.00
_cell.angle_gamma   90.00
#
_symmetry.space_group_name_H-M   'P 1'
#
loop_
_entity.id
_entity.type
_entity.pdbx_description
1 polymer ?
#
loop_
_entity_poly.entity_id
_entity_poly.type
_entity_poly.pdbx_seq_one_letter_code
_entity_poly.pdbx_strand_id
1 'polypeptide(L)'
;MTLPGEKQGMMLSDLLMEQWLPAAVADVQVSGLALDSRAVNRGDLFIAMPGLAHDGRKFISDAIRAGAAAVLKEADANDVIAWQGQVPIIPAQALSQQLSAIAARFYSDPSARLSLVGITGTNGKTTCSHLLAQLYQRLGTQAAVMGTLGYGCVSSINFVVDKLTDTGLTTSDAISNQRILAELNGADVDLVAMEVSSHALSQFRVSALHFDAAIFTNLTRDHLDYHGSMENYALAKQQLFTMAGLHHRIVNLDDSWGQKLAKIKNADASTWTYSLHNDRADLWVQAANYNENGFTAQLAGRWGGGVLRSGLIGEFNLQNLLAVITTCCARGHDLQTVLNAAAELRPVPGRMERVANDADITVVVDYAHTPDSLRQVLVSMRPHTRNRLWCVFGCGGDRDTGKRPLMAQVAEELADKIIVTSDNPRTEDPQKIINDIRAGFTNPDLVVEIGDRAEAIAKAIRRAYPGDCVVIAGKGHEDYQLVGTDTLSFSDIKQARVALRLREAN
;
A
#
# COMPACT_ATOMS: atom_id res chain seq x y z
N MET A 1 3.75 34.19 18.36
CA MET A 1 4.41 32.89 18.52
C MET A 1 3.49 32.06 19.42
N THR A 2 2.50 31.38 18.83
CA THR A 2 1.53 30.53 19.53
C THR A 2 2.20 29.19 19.81
N LEU A 3 2.02 28.67 21.01
CA LEU A 3 2.56 27.38 21.43
C LEU A 3 1.99 26.27 20.54
N PRO A 4 2.77 25.23 20.17
CA PRO A 4 2.25 24.08 19.41
C PRO A 4 1.30 23.30 20.34
N GLY A 5 -0.03 23.46 20.13
CA GLY A 5 -1.04 22.72 20.89
C GLY A 5 -2.44 23.31 20.96
N GLU A 6 -2.65 24.58 20.73
CA GLU A 6 -4.01 25.13 20.62
C GLU A 6 -4.54 24.95 19.20
N LYS A 7 -5.45 23.98 19.04
CA LYS A 7 -6.24 23.83 17.80
C LYS A 7 -7.10 25.10 17.64
N GLN A 8 -6.72 25.98 16.75
CA GLN A 8 -7.56 27.10 16.35
C GLN A 8 -8.83 26.53 15.73
N GLY A 9 -9.98 26.71 16.38
CA GLY A 9 -11.25 26.23 15.86
C GLY A 9 -11.62 26.98 14.57
N MET A 10 -12.34 26.30 13.67
CA MET A 10 -12.85 26.85 12.40
C MET A 10 -14.35 27.04 12.49
N MET A 11 -14.90 28.14 11.95
CA MET A 11 -16.34 28.36 11.85
C MET A 11 -16.96 27.40 10.85
N LEU A 12 -18.17 26.90 11.11
CA LEU A 12 -18.88 26.05 10.17
C LEU A 12 -19.14 26.76 8.82
N SER A 13 -19.35 28.08 8.81
CA SER A 13 -19.46 28.86 7.58
C SER A 13 -18.22 28.75 6.70
N ASP A 14 -17.03 28.77 7.27
CA ASP A 14 -15.75 28.68 6.55
C ASP A 14 -15.49 27.22 6.09
N LEU A 15 -15.98 26.25 6.87
CA LEU A 15 -15.80 24.85 6.59
C LEU A 15 -16.77 24.32 5.52
N LEU A 16 -18.03 24.76 5.55
CA LEU A 16 -19.14 24.31 4.70
C LEU A 16 -19.55 25.38 3.67
N MET A 17 -18.58 26.03 3.03
CA MET A 17 -18.75 27.20 2.15
C MET A 17 -19.79 27.01 1.02
N GLU A 18 -20.04 25.78 0.60
CA GLU A 18 -20.97 25.46 -0.49
C GLU A 18 -22.42 25.30 -0.02
N GLN A 19 -22.64 25.35 1.29
CA GLN A 19 -23.95 25.15 1.91
C GLN A 19 -24.42 26.44 2.58
N TRP A 20 -25.64 26.87 2.26
CA TRP A 20 -26.26 27.97 3.00
C TRP A 20 -26.58 27.54 4.44
N LEU A 21 -26.09 28.27 5.41
CA LEU A 21 -26.31 28.04 6.83
C LEU A 21 -26.98 29.24 7.49
N PRO A 22 -28.02 29.04 8.35
CA PRO A 22 -28.52 30.09 9.23
C PRO A 22 -27.42 30.63 10.14
N ALA A 23 -27.43 31.90 10.52
CA ALA A 23 -26.39 32.53 11.33
C ALA A 23 -26.08 31.76 12.62
N ALA A 24 -27.09 31.25 13.33
CA ALA A 24 -26.91 30.47 14.56
C ALA A 24 -26.15 29.16 14.34
N VAL A 25 -26.07 28.63 13.10
CA VAL A 25 -25.31 27.44 12.74
C VAL A 25 -23.96 27.84 12.14
N ALA A 26 -23.95 28.88 11.32
CA ALA A 26 -22.76 29.40 10.63
C ALA A 26 -21.62 29.79 11.61
N ASP A 27 -22.01 30.38 12.78
CA ASP A 27 -21.09 30.85 13.81
C ASP A 27 -20.65 29.74 14.81
N VAL A 28 -21.06 28.49 14.63
CA VAL A 28 -20.57 27.37 15.47
C VAL A 28 -19.11 27.09 15.12
N GLN A 29 -18.27 27.16 16.13
CA GLN A 29 -16.84 26.86 16.02
C GLN A 29 -16.58 25.35 16.25
N VAL A 30 -15.80 24.72 15.38
CA VAL A 30 -15.40 23.32 15.49
C VAL A 30 -13.88 23.21 15.62
N SER A 31 -13.42 22.30 16.51
CA SER A 31 -12.01 22.12 16.87
C SER A 31 -11.39 20.82 16.29
N GLY A 32 -12.20 19.99 15.66
CA GLY A 32 -11.77 18.72 15.04
C GLY A 32 -12.85 18.12 14.17
N LEU A 33 -12.49 17.07 13.44
CA LEU A 33 -13.37 16.27 12.59
C LEU A 33 -13.35 14.81 13.03
N ALA A 34 -14.50 14.16 13.19
CA ALA A 34 -14.60 12.77 13.60
C ALA A 34 -15.60 11.97 12.77
N LEU A 35 -15.19 10.77 12.29
CA LEU A 35 -16.05 9.78 11.61
C LEU A 35 -16.57 8.70 12.57
N ASP A 36 -15.90 8.50 13.70
CA ASP A 36 -16.27 7.52 14.73
C ASP A 36 -16.76 8.27 15.99
N SER A 37 -17.99 7.97 16.42
CA SER A 37 -18.56 8.59 17.62
C SER A 37 -17.76 8.35 18.91
N ARG A 38 -16.98 7.27 18.95
CA ARG A 38 -16.09 6.91 20.07
C ARG A 38 -14.81 7.76 20.11
N ALA A 39 -14.44 8.34 18.97
CA ALA A 39 -13.26 9.21 18.83
C ALA A 39 -13.61 10.70 18.89
N VAL A 40 -14.88 11.06 19.09
CA VAL A 40 -15.31 12.45 19.23
C VAL A 40 -14.75 13.09 20.49
N ASN A 41 -14.09 14.22 20.32
CA ASN A 41 -13.69 15.10 21.41
C ASN A 41 -14.66 16.30 21.52
N ARG A 42 -14.63 16.97 22.67
CA ARG A 42 -15.43 18.17 22.86
C ARG A 42 -15.07 19.24 21.83
N GLY A 43 -16.09 19.74 21.13
CA GLY A 43 -15.93 20.74 20.07
C GLY A 43 -15.75 20.19 18.65
N ASP A 44 -15.72 18.87 18.46
CA ASP A 44 -15.56 18.29 17.11
C ASP A 44 -16.84 18.39 16.29
N LEU A 45 -16.69 18.43 14.96
CA LEU A 45 -17.73 18.13 13.99
C LEU A 45 -17.81 16.63 13.78
N PHE A 46 -18.92 16.01 14.16
CA PHE A 46 -19.15 14.59 13.87
C PHE A 46 -19.74 14.41 12.47
N ILE A 47 -19.13 13.54 11.67
CA ILE A 47 -19.56 13.23 10.29
C ILE A 47 -20.35 11.92 10.29
N ALA A 48 -21.67 12.03 10.18
CA ALA A 48 -22.60 10.91 10.27
C ALA A 48 -23.03 10.42 8.88
N MET A 49 -22.36 9.41 8.35
CA MET A 49 -22.64 8.86 7.01
C MET A 49 -22.76 7.34 7.03
N PRO A 50 -23.47 6.73 6.06
CA PRO A 50 -23.48 5.28 5.88
C PRO A 50 -22.07 4.76 5.54
N GLY A 51 -21.59 3.77 6.28
CA GLY A 51 -20.38 3.02 5.98
C GLY A 51 -20.69 1.61 5.50
N LEU A 52 -19.66 0.86 5.06
CA LEU A 52 -19.83 -0.52 4.59
C LEU A 52 -20.29 -1.50 5.70
N ALA A 53 -19.82 -1.31 6.93
CA ALA A 53 -20.14 -2.19 8.05
C ALA A 53 -21.18 -1.59 9.00
N HIS A 54 -21.17 -0.29 9.19
CA HIS A 54 -22.04 0.43 10.12
C HIS A 54 -22.56 1.73 9.52
N ASP A 55 -23.78 2.11 9.89
CA ASP A 55 -24.36 3.39 9.55
C ASP A 55 -24.06 4.41 10.68
N GLY A 56 -23.17 5.37 10.40
CA GLY A 56 -22.76 6.40 11.35
C GLY A 56 -23.91 7.28 11.87
N ARG A 57 -25.00 7.40 11.11
CA ARG A 57 -26.21 8.17 11.47
C ARG A 57 -26.87 7.62 12.74
N LYS A 58 -26.69 6.34 13.04
CA LYS A 58 -27.23 5.71 14.27
C LYS A 58 -26.52 6.17 15.56
N PHE A 59 -25.34 6.77 15.43
CA PHE A 59 -24.48 7.15 16.55
C PHE A 59 -24.46 8.67 16.81
N ILE A 60 -25.38 9.45 16.20
CA ILE A 60 -25.47 10.89 16.36
C ILE A 60 -25.64 11.28 17.84
N SER A 61 -26.57 10.62 18.55
CA SER A 61 -26.81 10.92 19.97
C SER A 61 -25.59 10.58 20.86
N ASP A 62 -24.81 9.58 20.47
CA ASP A 62 -23.58 9.21 21.22
C ASP A 62 -22.50 10.27 20.99
N ALA A 63 -22.29 10.73 19.76
CA ALA A 63 -21.37 11.80 19.41
C ALA A 63 -21.71 13.13 20.13
N ILE A 64 -23.00 13.48 20.19
CA ILE A 64 -23.45 14.67 20.92
C ILE A 64 -23.18 14.54 22.42
N ARG A 65 -23.42 13.37 23.02
CA ARG A 65 -23.06 13.10 24.43
C ARG A 65 -21.57 13.16 24.68
N ALA A 66 -20.76 12.77 23.69
CA ALA A 66 -19.29 12.89 23.77
C ALA A 66 -18.78 14.32 23.63
N GLY A 67 -19.63 15.25 23.21
CA GLY A 67 -19.33 16.69 23.16
C GLY A 67 -19.15 17.26 21.75
N ALA A 68 -19.67 16.61 20.72
CA ALA A 68 -19.68 17.19 19.37
C ALA A 68 -20.34 18.58 19.38
N ALA A 69 -19.70 19.57 18.74
CA ALA A 69 -20.21 20.92 18.59
C ALA A 69 -21.29 21.01 17.51
N ALA A 70 -21.18 20.17 16.49
CA ALA A 70 -22.13 20.05 15.39
C ALA A 70 -22.07 18.63 14.80
N VAL A 71 -23.11 18.26 14.05
CA VAL A 71 -23.20 17.02 13.29
C VAL A 71 -23.46 17.35 11.83
N LEU A 72 -22.63 16.81 10.93
CA LEU A 72 -22.88 16.80 9.49
C LEU A 72 -23.40 15.41 9.10
N LYS A 73 -24.64 15.33 8.64
CA LYS A 73 -25.36 14.07 8.38
C LYS A 73 -25.56 13.86 6.90
N GLU A 74 -25.26 12.67 6.35
CA GLU A 74 -25.72 12.30 4.99
C GLU A 74 -27.24 12.48 4.90
N ALA A 75 -27.68 13.31 3.95
CA ALA A 75 -29.07 13.75 3.85
C ALA A 75 -29.95 12.70 3.17
N ASP A 76 -31.17 12.55 3.69
CA ASP A 76 -32.29 11.96 2.98
C ASP A 76 -33.08 13.08 2.22
N ALA A 77 -33.96 12.70 1.27
CA ALA A 77 -34.50 13.59 0.25
C ALA A 77 -35.22 14.88 0.75
N ASN A 78 -35.61 14.97 2.02
CA ASN A 78 -36.33 16.13 2.59
C ASN A 78 -35.72 16.58 3.94
N ASP A 79 -34.49 16.23 4.22
CA ASP A 79 -33.87 16.60 5.48
C ASP A 79 -33.66 18.11 5.57
N VAL A 80 -33.96 18.66 6.74
CA VAL A 80 -33.70 20.04 7.10
C VAL A 80 -32.77 20.09 8.32
N ILE A 81 -32.17 21.25 8.58
CA ILE A 81 -31.36 21.44 9.79
C ILE A 81 -32.22 21.18 11.03
N ALA A 82 -31.81 20.24 11.83
CA ALA A 82 -32.45 19.87 13.09
C ALA A 82 -31.52 20.20 14.26
N TRP A 83 -32.06 20.19 15.47
CA TRP A 83 -31.30 20.46 16.70
C TRP A 83 -31.54 19.35 17.71
N GLN A 84 -30.47 18.91 18.36
CA GLN A 84 -30.56 18.08 19.54
C GLN A 84 -29.89 18.82 20.72
N GLY A 85 -30.71 19.41 21.59
CA GLY A 85 -30.23 20.39 22.57
C GLY A 85 -29.72 21.66 21.89
N GLN A 86 -28.44 21.96 22.05
CA GLN A 86 -27.77 23.11 21.42
C GLN A 86 -26.91 22.71 20.22
N VAL A 87 -26.89 21.43 19.84
CA VAL A 87 -26.06 20.91 18.75
C VAL A 87 -26.86 20.85 17.45
N PRO A 88 -26.46 21.58 16.39
CA PRO A 88 -27.10 21.51 15.09
C PRO A 88 -26.74 20.20 14.38
N ILE A 89 -27.74 19.59 13.75
CA ILE A 89 -27.61 18.43 12.84
C ILE A 89 -27.89 18.96 11.45
N ILE A 90 -26.85 19.03 10.64
CA ILE A 90 -26.82 19.67 9.34
C ILE A 90 -26.87 18.56 8.27
N PRO A 91 -27.94 18.51 7.42
CA PRO A 91 -27.96 17.56 6.32
C PRO A 91 -27.07 18.00 5.17
N ALA A 92 -26.32 17.08 4.58
CA ALA A 92 -25.52 17.29 3.38
C ALA A 92 -25.73 16.14 2.40
N GLN A 93 -25.97 16.43 1.13
CA GLN A 93 -26.13 15.42 0.08
C GLN A 93 -24.77 14.96 -0.44
N ALA A 94 -24.66 13.68 -0.79
CA ALA A 94 -23.43 13.09 -1.33
C ALA A 94 -22.18 13.42 -0.46
N LEU A 95 -22.33 13.31 0.85
CA LEU A 95 -21.34 13.73 1.84
C LEU A 95 -19.98 13.03 1.63
N SER A 96 -19.96 11.78 1.16
CA SER A 96 -18.73 11.07 0.81
C SER A 96 -17.91 11.78 -0.26
N GLN A 97 -18.54 12.47 -1.21
CA GLN A 97 -17.84 13.23 -2.27
C GLN A 97 -17.29 14.56 -1.76
N GLN A 98 -17.93 15.14 -0.74
CA GLN A 98 -17.53 16.43 -0.17
C GLN A 98 -16.49 16.31 0.95
N LEU A 99 -16.42 15.16 1.61
CA LEU A 99 -15.64 14.97 2.83
C LEU A 99 -14.15 15.30 2.67
N SER A 100 -13.54 14.92 1.54
CA SER A 100 -12.14 15.21 1.27
C SER A 100 -11.89 16.73 1.17
N ALA A 101 -12.80 17.49 0.57
CA ALA A 101 -12.70 18.95 0.47
C ALA A 101 -12.96 19.64 1.82
N ILE A 102 -13.92 19.15 2.61
CA ILE A 102 -14.16 19.63 3.98
C ILE A 102 -12.92 19.42 4.85
N ALA A 103 -12.33 18.24 4.79
CA ALA A 103 -11.10 17.95 5.53
C ALA A 103 -9.92 18.80 5.05
N ALA A 104 -9.78 19.02 3.72
CA ALA A 104 -8.74 19.89 3.17
C ALA A 104 -8.83 21.31 3.74
N ARG A 105 -10.03 21.90 3.76
CA ARG A 105 -10.24 23.24 4.36
C ARG A 105 -9.86 23.25 5.83
N PHE A 106 -10.32 22.26 6.61
CA PHE A 106 -10.03 22.18 8.04
C PHE A 106 -8.53 22.10 8.34
N TYR A 107 -7.77 21.36 7.54
CA TYR A 107 -6.33 21.21 7.70
C TYR A 107 -5.50 22.20 6.85
N SER A 108 -6.15 23.22 6.27
CA SER A 108 -5.51 24.29 5.46
C SER A 108 -4.77 23.77 4.23
N ASP A 109 -5.39 22.79 3.55
CA ASP A 109 -4.95 22.18 2.30
C ASP A 109 -3.46 21.80 2.28
N PRO A 110 -3.04 20.83 3.11
CA PRO A 110 -1.63 20.48 3.23
C PRO A 110 -1.04 19.91 1.95
N SER A 111 -1.85 19.25 1.11
CA SER A 111 -1.40 18.66 -0.16
C SER A 111 -0.97 19.71 -1.20
N ALA A 112 -1.43 20.95 -1.11
CA ALA A 112 -0.99 22.04 -1.97
C ALA A 112 0.43 22.55 -1.64
N ARG A 113 0.99 22.16 -0.50
CA ARG A 113 2.32 22.56 -0.01
C ARG A 113 3.36 21.46 -0.06
N LEU A 114 2.96 20.25 -0.40
CA LEU A 114 3.79 19.05 -0.49
C LEU A 114 3.83 18.59 -1.95
N SER A 115 4.95 18.03 -2.39
CA SER A 115 4.95 17.26 -3.62
C SER A 115 4.37 15.87 -3.36
N LEU A 116 3.14 15.62 -3.78
CA LEU A 116 2.45 14.36 -3.55
C LEU A 116 2.50 13.47 -4.78
N VAL A 117 3.09 12.27 -4.64
CA VAL A 117 3.14 11.26 -5.71
C VAL A 117 2.20 10.11 -5.36
N GLY A 118 1.14 9.96 -6.15
CA GLY A 118 0.16 8.89 -5.99
C GLY A 118 0.57 7.62 -6.73
N ILE A 119 0.56 6.47 -6.06
CA ILE A 119 0.93 5.18 -6.66
C ILE A 119 -0.28 4.25 -6.63
N THR A 120 -0.73 3.82 -7.81
CA THR A 120 -1.84 2.85 -7.94
C THR A 120 -1.46 1.67 -8.83
N GLY A 121 -2.21 0.60 -8.69
CA GLY A 121 -2.05 -0.68 -9.39
C GLY A 121 -2.57 -1.82 -8.54
N THR A 122 -2.55 -3.04 -9.02
CA THR A 122 -2.86 -4.22 -8.20
C THR A 122 -1.68 -4.52 -7.28
N ASN A 123 -0.50 -4.72 -7.84
CA ASN A 123 0.74 -5.05 -7.14
C ASN A 123 1.76 -3.92 -7.24
N GLY A 124 2.77 -3.91 -6.36
CA GLY A 124 3.91 -3.00 -6.43
C GLY A 124 3.73 -1.63 -5.76
N LYS A 125 2.52 -1.25 -5.30
CA LYS A 125 2.26 0.05 -4.66
C LYS A 125 3.19 0.33 -3.47
N THR A 126 3.21 -0.55 -2.49
CA THR A 126 4.03 -0.43 -1.28
C THR A 126 5.53 -0.39 -1.62
N THR A 127 5.95 -1.25 -2.55
CA THR A 127 7.36 -1.27 -2.99
C THR A 127 7.73 0.06 -3.67
N CYS A 128 6.92 0.52 -4.62
CA CYS A 128 7.18 1.79 -5.31
C CYS A 128 7.15 2.98 -4.36
N SER A 129 6.21 3.07 -3.41
CA SER A 129 6.14 4.19 -2.47
C SER A 129 7.39 4.27 -1.59
N HIS A 130 7.83 3.15 -1.03
CA HIS A 130 9.03 3.11 -0.20
C HIS A 130 10.32 3.36 -1.00
N LEU A 131 10.46 2.73 -2.17
CA LEU A 131 11.64 2.95 -3.02
C LEU A 131 11.72 4.38 -3.52
N LEU A 132 10.58 4.99 -3.88
CA LEU A 132 10.52 6.37 -4.32
C LEU A 132 10.95 7.33 -3.19
N ALA A 133 10.39 7.16 -2.00
CA ALA A 133 10.73 7.99 -0.85
C ALA A 133 12.21 7.83 -0.44
N GLN A 134 12.74 6.60 -0.41
CA GLN A 134 14.17 6.36 -0.19
C GLN A 134 15.03 7.05 -1.24
N LEU A 135 14.65 6.97 -2.51
CA LEU A 135 15.40 7.56 -3.61
C LEU A 135 15.43 9.09 -3.51
N TYR A 136 14.29 9.72 -3.26
CA TYR A 136 14.23 11.17 -3.06
C TYR A 136 15.03 11.63 -1.84
N GLN A 137 14.98 10.88 -0.73
CA GLN A 137 15.82 11.18 0.44
C GLN A 137 17.31 11.15 0.11
N ARG A 138 17.75 10.19 -0.73
CA ARG A 138 19.14 10.11 -1.22
C ARG A 138 19.50 11.22 -2.21
N LEU A 139 18.54 11.75 -2.92
CA LEU A 139 18.68 12.89 -3.81
C LEU A 139 18.60 14.23 -3.06
N GLY A 140 18.51 14.22 -1.73
CA GLY A 140 18.53 15.42 -0.88
C GLY A 140 17.16 16.04 -0.60
N THR A 141 16.05 15.34 -0.93
CA THR A 141 14.68 15.80 -0.66
C THR A 141 14.12 15.07 0.56
N GLN A 142 13.62 15.80 1.56
CA GLN A 142 12.97 15.19 2.73
C GLN A 142 11.69 14.47 2.29
N ALA A 143 11.67 13.16 2.49
CA ALA A 143 10.61 12.31 1.94
C ALA A 143 9.90 11.47 3.01
N ALA A 144 8.62 11.22 2.78
CA ALA A 144 7.78 10.37 3.60
C ALA A 144 6.97 9.38 2.76
N VAL A 145 6.44 8.35 3.40
CA VAL A 145 5.51 7.38 2.82
C VAL A 145 4.15 7.43 3.50
N MET A 146 3.11 7.11 2.75
CA MET A 146 1.77 6.82 3.26
C MET A 146 1.22 5.59 2.52
N GLY A 147 0.88 4.52 3.25
CA GLY A 147 0.41 3.30 2.60
C GLY A 147 0.04 2.16 3.54
N THR A 148 0.08 0.96 3.01
CA THR A 148 -0.32 -0.28 3.69
C THR A 148 0.46 -0.54 4.98
N LEU A 149 1.74 -0.17 5.02
CA LEU A 149 2.58 -0.32 6.21
C LEU A 149 2.39 0.81 7.23
N GLY A 150 1.56 1.80 6.91
CA GLY A 150 1.38 3.01 7.71
C GLY A 150 2.01 4.25 7.04
N TYR A 151 2.28 5.28 7.83
CA TYR A 151 2.95 6.50 7.36
C TYR A 151 4.16 6.85 8.23
N GLY A 152 5.15 7.51 7.63
CA GLY A 152 6.35 7.94 8.33
C GLY A 152 7.39 8.56 7.42
N CYS A 153 8.31 9.31 8.02
CA CYS A 153 9.41 9.95 7.31
C CYS A 153 10.55 8.96 7.03
N VAL A 154 11.23 9.15 5.92
CA VAL A 154 12.48 8.44 5.63
C VAL A 154 13.61 9.05 6.46
N SER A 155 14.36 8.23 7.16
CA SER A 155 15.51 8.67 7.95
C SER A 155 16.63 9.20 7.05
N SER A 156 17.21 10.33 7.41
CA SER A 156 18.40 10.89 6.74
C SER A 156 19.70 10.14 7.06
N ILE A 157 19.68 9.24 8.04
CA ILE A 157 20.87 8.48 8.48
C ILE A 157 21.00 7.17 7.70
N ASN A 158 19.94 6.37 7.68
CA ASN A 158 19.94 5.02 7.11
C ASN A 158 19.11 4.90 5.82
N PHE A 159 18.40 5.99 5.42
CA PHE A 159 17.58 6.09 4.21
C PHE A 159 16.45 5.07 4.11
N VAL A 160 15.91 4.63 5.25
CA VAL A 160 14.71 3.79 5.33
C VAL A 160 13.71 4.44 6.28
N VAL A 161 12.48 3.94 6.27
CA VAL A 161 11.45 4.39 7.23
C VAL A 161 11.61 3.58 8.50
N ASP A 162 12.18 4.18 9.55
CA ASP A 162 12.49 3.47 10.80
C ASP A 162 11.24 3.25 11.65
N LYS A 163 10.30 4.19 11.61
CA LYS A 163 9.07 4.13 12.38
C LYS A 163 7.87 4.46 11.52
N LEU A 164 6.95 3.52 11.45
CA LEU A 164 5.67 3.68 10.78
C LEU A 164 4.55 3.77 11.81
N THR A 165 3.63 4.70 11.61
CA THR A 165 2.37 4.77 12.34
C THR A 165 1.31 4.04 11.51
N ASP A 166 0.80 2.93 12.04
CA ASP A 166 -0.23 2.13 11.36
C ASP A 166 -1.54 2.91 11.25
N THR A 167 -2.18 2.80 10.10
CA THR A 167 -3.49 3.41 9.81
C THR A 167 -4.60 2.38 9.63
N GLY A 168 -4.25 1.09 9.61
CA GLY A 168 -5.18 -0.03 9.37
C GLY A 168 -5.69 -0.14 7.93
N LEU A 169 -5.30 0.77 7.04
CA LEU A 169 -5.76 0.83 5.65
C LEU A 169 -4.62 1.17 4.70
N THR A 170 -4.65 0.62 3.48
CA THR A 170 -3.70 1.00 2.42
C THR A 170 -3.78 2.49 2.09
N THR A 171 -4.99 3.04 2.07
CA THR A 171 -5.25 4.46 1.92
C THR A 171 -6.29 4.85 2.96
N SER A 172 -5.95 5.72 3.86
CA SER A 172 -6.78 6.16 4.97
C SER A 172 -8.09 6.81 4.51
N ASP A 173 -8.99 7.09 5.43
CA ASP A 173 -10.17 7.91 5.15
C ASP A 173 -9.77 9.36 4.80
N ALA A 174 -10.73 10.13 4.30
CA ALA A 174 -10.47 11.47 3.79
C ALA A 174 -9.97 12.45 4.88
N ILE A 175 -10.44 12.33 6.10
CA ILE A 175 -10.03 13.17 7.24
C ILE A 175 -8.60 12.81 7.65
N SER A 176 -8.34 11.51 7.83
CA SER A 176 -7.03 11.00 8.22
C SER A 176 -5.96 11.32 7.19
N ASN A 177 -6.27 11.25 5.87
CA ASN A 177 -5.33 11.64 4.82
C ASN A 177 -4.88 13.10 4.98
N GLN A 178 -5.82 14.04 5.14
CA GLN A 178 -5.50 15.46 5.29
C GLN A 178 -4.76 15.75 6.60
N ARG A 179 -5.15 15.09 7.70
CA ARG A 179 -4.47 15.21 9.00
C ARG A 179 -3.01 14.74 8.91
N ILE A 180 -2.77 13.57 8.32
CA ILE A 180 -1.42 13.01 8.17
C ILE A 180 -0.56 13.92 7.29
N LEU A 181 -1.11 14.42 6.16
CA LEU A 181 -0.37 15.34 5.31
C LEU A 181 -0.05 16.65 6.03
N ALA A 182 -0.94 17.16 6.89
CA ALA A 182 -0.66 18.34 7.71
C ALA A 182 0.45 18.06 8.75
N GLU A 183 0.46 16.89 9.37
CA GLU A 183 1.54 16.46 10.28
C GLU A 183 2.89 16.37 9.54
N LEU A 184 2.92 15.77 8.36
CA LEU A 184 4.14 15.62 7.55
C LEU A 184 4.65 16.99 7.06
N ASN A 185 3.75 17.88 6.63
CA ASN A 185 4.12 19.25 6.25
C ASN A 185 4.71 20.02 7.45
N GLY A 186 4.17 19.83 8.65
CA GLY A 186 4.72 20.40 9.89
C GLY A 186 6.05 19.80 10.35
N ALA A 187 6.45 18.66 9.75
CA ALA A 187 7.73 17.99 9.96
C ALA A 187 8.75 18.27 8.83
N ASP A 188 8.55 19.35 8.08
CA ASP A 188 9.41 19.80 6.97
C ASP A 188 9.63 18.73 5.89
N VAL A 189 8.62 17.90 5.62
CA VAL A 189 8.62 16.95 4.52
C VAL A 189 8.30 17.69 3.22
N ASP A 190 9.11 17.46 2.18
CA ASP A 190 8.93 18.07 0.85
C ASP A 190 8.13 17.15 -0.09
N LEU A 191 8.32 15.83 0.03
CA LEU A 191 7.71 14.84 -0.86
C LEU A 191 7.05 13.71 -0.07
N VAL A 192 5.83 13.37 -0.46
CA VAL A 192 5.10 12.21 0.07
C VAL A 192 4.80 11.21 -1.05
N ALA A 193 5.30 9.98 -0.91
CA ALA A 193 4.94 8.87 -1.77
C ALA A 193 3.74 8.12 -1.17
N MET A 194 2.57 8.23 -1.80
CA MET A 194 1.30 7.76 -1.26
C MET A 194 0.72 6.60 -2.06
N GLU A 195 0.40 5.50 -1.40
CA GLU A 195 -0.38 4.42 -2.00
C GLU A 195 -1.83 4.87 -2.18
N VAL A 196 -2.36 4.75 -3.41
CA VAL A 196 -3.74 5.10 -3.74
C VAL A 196 -4.49 3.85 -4.21
N SER A 197 -5.32 3.29 -3.33
CA SER A 197 -6.13 2.11 -3.62
C SER A 197 -7.34 2.46 -4.50
N SER A 198 -7.83 1.48 -5.27
CA SER A 198 -9.04 1.64 -6.07
C SER A 198 -10.28 1.93 -5.21
N HIS A 199 -10.34 1.36 -3.99
CA HIS A 199 -11.39 1.67 -3.03
C HIS A 199 -11.38 3.14 -2.61
N ALA A 200 -10.18 3.69 -2.32
CA ALA A 200 -10.05 5.09 -1.94
C ALA A 200 -10.50 6.04 -3.06
N LEU A 201 -10.17 5.71 -4.31
CA LEU A 201 -10.62 6.47 -5.48
C LEU A 201 -12.14 6.38 -5.64
N SER A 202 -12.71 5.17 -5.62
CA SER A 202 -14.17 4.97 -5.73
C SER A 202 -14.96 5.58 -4.56
N GLN A 203 -14.36 5.72 -3.39
CA GLN A 203 -14.96 6.29 -2.18
C GLN A 203 -14.60 7.77 -1.97
N PHE A 204 -14.00 8.42 -2.95
CA PHE A 204 -13.61 9.84 -2.92
C PHE A 204 -12.70 10.25 -1.77
N ARG A 205 -11.96 9.29 -1.16
CA ARG A 205 -11.11 9.56 0.01
C ARG A 205 -9.93 10.48 -0.29
N VAL A 206 -9.58 10.61 -1.57
CA VAL A 206 -8.44 11.39 -2.06
C VAL A 206 -8.84 12.48 -3.05
N SER A 207 -10.14 12.75 -3.22
CA SER A 207 -10.66 13.62 -4.30
C SER A 207 -10.20 15.07 -4.21
N ALA A 208 -9.89 15.57 -3.02
CA ALA A 208 -9.37 16.92 -2.82
C ALA A 208 -7.85 16.96 -2.54
N LEU A 209 -7.11 15.88 -2.82
CA LEU A 209 -5.65 15.88 -2.74
C LEU A 209 -5.06 16.39 -4.06
N HIS A 210 -4.02 17.22 -3.96
CA HIS A 210 -3.25 17.74 -5.09
C HIS A 210 -2.07 16.82 -5.38
N PHE A 211 -2.22 15.91 -6.35
CA PHE A 211 -1.12 15.05 -6.80
C PHE A 211 -0.30 15.75 -7.88
N ASP A 212 1.01 15.80 -7.70
CA ASP A 212 1.97 16.28 -8.67
C ASP A 212 2.31 15.21 -9.73
N ALA A 213 2.43 13.95 -9.27
CA ALA A 213 2.67 12.81 -10.14
C ALA A 213 1.81 11.62 -9.77
N ALA A 214 1.49 10.77 -10.77
CA ALA A 214 0.76 9.52 -10.61
C ALA A 214 1.52 8.37 -11.28
N ILE A 215 1.70 7.25 -10.55
CA ILE A 215 2.35 6.04 -11.04
C ILE A 215 1.31 4.93 -11.19
N PHE A 216 1.25 4.30 -12.37
CA PHE A 216 0.51 3.08 -12.63
C PHE A 216 1.47 1.91 -12.76
N THR A 217 1.34 0.92 -11.87
CA THR A 217 2.21 -0.26 -11.87
C THR A 217 1.68 -1.39 -12.75
N ASN A 218 0.49 -1.91 -12.46
CA ASN A 218 -0.15 -3.00 -13.19
C ASN A 218 -1.62 -3.18 -12.82
N LEU A 219 -2.35 -3.98 -13.62
CA LEU A 219 -3.73 -4.38 -13.35
C LEU A 219 -3.89 -5.88 -13.54
N THR A 220 -4.03 -6.62 -12.44
CA THR A 220 -4.37 -8.05 -12.44
C THR A 220 -5.67 -8.30 -11.68
N ARG A 221 -6.20 -9.51 -11.71
CA ARG A 221 -7.49 -9.85 -11.11
C ARG A 221 -7.43 -9.75 -9.59
N ASP A 222 -8.15 -8.76 -9.05
CA ASP A 222 -8.32 -8.53 -7.61
C ASP A 222 -9.57 -7.68 -7.36
N HIS A 223 -10.09 -7.70 -6.12
CA HIS A 223 -11.19 -6.83 -5.67
C HIS A 223 -12.46 -6.84 -6.55
N LEU A 224 -12.76 -7.96 -7.25
CA LEU A 224 -13.96 -8.08 -8.09
C LEU A 224 -15.25 -8.20 -7.26
N ASP A 225 -15.16 -8.63 -6.00
CA ASP A 225 -16.22 -8.59 -5.00
C ASP A 225 -16.75 -7.16 -4.78
N TYR A 226 -15.88 -6.16 -4.84
CA TYR A 226 -16.22 -4.75 -4.69
C TYR A 226 -16.53 -4.07 -6.04
N HIS A 227 -15.69 -4.26 -7.06
CA HIS A 227 -15.81 -3.54 -8.34
C HIS A 227 -16.74 -4.22 -9.35
N GLY A 228 -17.09 -5.49 -9.16
CA GLY A 228 -17.94 -6.30 -10.04
C GLY A 228 -17.27 -6.75 -11.35
N SER A 229 -16.40 -5.94 -11.95
CA SER A 229 -15.69 -6.27 -13.18
C SER A 229 -14.26 -5.71 -13.22
N MET A 230 -13.41 -6.32 -14.06
CA MET A 230 -12.06 -5.81 -14.32
C MET A 230 -12.07 -4.41 -14.94
N GLU A 231 -13.08 -4.10 -15.73
CA GLU A 231 -13.21 -2.78 -16.35
C GLU A 231 -13.51 -1.69 -15.31
N ASN A 232 -14.47 -1.93 -14.41
CA ASN A 232 -14.78 -0.99 -13.32
C ASN A 232 -13.57 -0.82 -12.38
N TYR A 233 -12.84 -1.90 -12.11
CA TYR A 233 -11.61 -1.86 -11.30
C TYR A 233 -10.55 -0.99 -11.96
N ALA A 234 -10.37 -1.11 -13.27
CA ALA A 234 -9.46 -0.31 -14.06
C ALA A 234 -9.88 1.17 -14.11
N LEU A 235 -11.18 1.44 -14.36
CA LEU A 235 -11.74 2.80 -14.37
C LEU A 235 -11.59 3.49 -13.02
N ALA A 236 -11.75 2.75 -11.91
CA ALA A 236 -11.50 3.30 -10.58
C ALA A 236 -10.05 3.79 -10.44
N LYS A 237 -9.06 3.00 -10.88
CA LYS A 237 -7.65 3.43 -10.83
C LYS A 237 -7.34 4.58 -11.79
N GLN A 238 -8.00 4.61 -12.95
CA GLN A 238 -7.84 5.68 -13.96
C GLN A 238 -8.17 7.05 -13.39
N GLN A 239 -9.08 7.15 -12.39
CA GLN A 239 -9.44 8.43 -11.79
C GLN A 239 -8.20 9.22 -11.30
N LEU A 240 -7.18 8.55 -10.75
CA LEU A 240 -5.95 9.19 -10.32
C LEU A 240 -5.25 9.95 -11.47
N PHE A 241 -5.32 9.42 -12.71
CA PHE A 241 -4.65 9.97 -13.89
C PHE A 241 -5.43 11.11 -14.56
N THR A 242 -6.61 11.42 -14.07
CA THR A 242 -7.48 12.49 -14.57
C THR A 242 -7.71 13.59 -13.52
N MET A 243 -7.06 13.51 -12.36
CA MET A 243 -7.18 14.53 -11.32
C MET A 243 -6.57 15.85 -11.77
N ALA A 244 -7.19 16.95 -11.35
CA ALA A 244 -6.71 18.30 -11.63
C ALA A 244 -5.34 18.55 -10.95
N GLY A 245 -4.48 19.35 -11.57
CA GLY A 245 -3.16 19.69 -11.02
C GLY A 245 -2.09 18.61 -11.20
N LEU A 246 -2.42 17.48 -11.82
CA LEU A 246 -1.44 16.43 -12.12
C LEU A 246 -0.50 16.87 -13.25
N HIS A 247 0.81 16.87 -13.02
CA HIS A 247 1.83 17.25 -14.00
C HIS A 247 2.47 16.05 -14.69
N HIS A 248 2.65 14.93 -13.98
CA HIS A 248 3.36 13.76 -14.48
C HIS A 248 2.55 12.48 -14.32
N ARG A 249 2.38 11.74 -15.39
CA ARG A 249 1.76 10.40 -15.42
C ARG A 249 2.81 9.38 -15.83
N ILE A 250 3.13 8.47 -14.94
CA ILE A 250 4.14 7.42 -15.13
C ILE A 250 3.43 6.09 -15.34
N VAL A 251 3.60 5.48 -16.49
CA VAL A 251 2.75 4.39 -16.96
C VAL A 251 3.56 3.21 -17.47
N ASN A 252 3.21 2.02 -16.99
CA ASN A 252 3.79 0.75 -17.41
C ASN A 252 3.25 0.31 -18.79
N LEU A 253 4.10 0.19 -19.81
CA LEU A 253 3.70 -0.29 -21.15
C LEU A 253 3.65 -1.82 -21.26
N ASP A 254 4.17 -2.57 -20.30
CA ASP A 254 4.04 -4.03 -20.28
C ASP A 254 2.62 -4.46 -19.85
N ASP A 255 1.85 -3.56 -19.26
CA ASP A 255 0.47 -3.79 -18.87
C ASP A 255 -0.51 -3.27 -19.92
N SER A 256 -1.52 -4.08 -20.26
CA SER A 256 -2.50 -3.75 -21.31
C SER A 256 -3.35 -2.52 -20.97
N TRP A 257 -3.66 -2.29 -19.68
CA TRP A 257 -4.37 -1.09 -19.25
C TRP A 257 -3.43 0.12 -19.22
N GLY A 258 -2.17 -0.09 -18.86
CA GLY A 258 -1.13 0.93 -18.95
C GLY A 258 -1.00 1.47 -20.38
N GLN A 259 -1.05 0.61 -21.40
CA GLN A 259 -1.06 1.03 -22.81
C GLN A 259 -2.29 1.88 -23.16
N LYS A 260 -3.44 1.67 -22.51
CA LYS A 260 -4.63 2.53 -22.67
C LYS A 260 -4.45 3.85 -21.95
N LEU A 261 -3.95 3.85 -20.71
CA LEU A 261 -3.66 5.07 -19.94
C LEU A 261 -2.66 5.99 -20.66
N ALA A 262 -1.63 5.41 -21.30
CA ALA A 262 -0.65 6.17 -22.07
C ALA A 262 -1.25 6.96 -23.25
N LYS A 263 -2.41 6.55 -23.75
CA LYS A 263 -3.13 7.21 -24.87
C LYS A 263 -4.11 8.31 -24.39
N ILE A 264 -4.37 8.44 -23.09
CA ILE A 264 -5.26 9.47 -22.58
C ILE A 264 -4.61 10.84 -22.79
N LYS A 265 -5.23 11.67 -23.60
CA LYS A 265 -4.79 13.04 -23.80
C LYS A 265 -5.22 13.90 -22.60
N ASN A 266 -4.28 14.59 -22.00
CA ASN A 266 -4.52 15.63 -21.02
C ASN A 266 -3.55 16.77 -21.34
N ALA A 267 -4.05 17.99 -21.50
CA ALA A 267 -3.24 19.14 -21.85
C ALA A 267 -2.28 19.54 -20.72
N ASP A 268 -2.65 19.24 -19.48
CA ASP A 268 -1.93 19.72 -18.30
C ASP A 268 -0.89 18.73 -17.77
N ALA A 269 -0.95 17.44 -18.21
CA ALA A 269 -0.08 16.40 -17.69
C ALA A 269 0.74 15.72 -18.80
N SER A 270 2.07 15.68 -18.61
CA SER A 270 2.97 14.87 -19.44
C SER A 270 2.85 13.39 -19.08
N THR A 271 2.82 12.52 -20.11
CA THR A 271 2.85 11.07 -19.89
C THR A 271 4.25 10.54 -20.19
N TRP A 272 4.77 9.77 -19.25
CA TRP A 272 6.07 9.11 -19.31
C TRP A 272 5.85 7.62 -19.15
N THR A 273 6.58 6.84 -19.92
CA THR A 273 6.37 5.42 -20.03
C THR A 273 7.60 4.64 -19.63
N TYR A 274 7.40 3.48 -19.02
CA TYR A 274 8.48 2.55 -18.73
C TYR A 274 8.10 1.11 -19.13
N SER A 275 9.09 0.29 -19.38
CA SER A 275 8.90 -1.10 -19.80
C SER A 275 10.11 -1.99 -19.55
N LEU A 276 9.88 -3.27 -19.28
CA LEU A 276 10.91 -4.31 -19.31
C LEU A 276 11.20 -4.78 -20.73
N HIS A 277 10.21 -4.71 -21.65
CA HIS A 277 10.25 -5.42 -22.92
C HIS A 277 10.02 -4.54 -24.16
N ASN A 278 9.53 -3.30 -24.00
CA ASN A 278 9.15 -2.43 -25.10
C ASN A 278 10.12 -1.25 -25.24
N ASP A 279 10.91 -1.25 -26.30
CA ASP A 279 11.92 -0.24 -26.64
C ASP A 279 11.34 1.13 -27.03
N ARG A 280 10.01 1.25 -27.15
CA ARG A 280 9.30 2.51 -27.40
C ARG A 280 8.97 3.28 -26.12
N ALA A 281 9.23 2.68 -24.96
CA ALA A 281 9.05 3.37 -23.67
C ALA A 281 10.12 4.47 -23.49
N ASP A 282 9.77 5.51 -22.74
CA ASP A 282 10.72 6.59 -22.41
C ASP A 282 11.90 6.09 -21.57
N LEU A 283 11.70 5.02 -20.79
CA LEU A 283 12.77 4.26 -20.10
C LEU A 283 12.47 2.76 -20.22
N TRP A 284 13.44 1.98 -20.69
CA TRP A 284 13.25 0.54 -20.89
C TRP A 284 14.52 -0.26 -20.60
N VAL A 285 14.36 -1.58 -20.41
CA VAL A 285 15.45 -2.52 -20.15
C VAL A 285 15.93 -3.12 -21.47
N GLN A 286 17.18 -2.85 -21.84
CA GLN A 286 17.84 -3.44 -23.00
C GLN A 286 18.32 -4.88 -22.72
N ALA A 287 18.85 -5.10 -21.52
CA ALA A 287 19.27 -6.42 -21.02
C ALA A 287 19.24 -6.43 -19.49
N ALA A 288 18.91 -7.57 -18.91
CA ALA A 288 19.00 -7.78 -17.47
C ALA A 288 19.69 -9.11 -17.14
N ASN A 289 20.45 -9.12 -16.07
CA ASN A 289 21.11 -10.31 -15.55
C ASN A 289 20.80 -10.42 -14.05
N TYR A 290 20.30 -11.58 -13.64
CA TYR A 290 19.87 -11.87 -12.27
C TYR A 290 20.81 -12.86 -11.61
N ASN A 291 21.10 -12.69 -10.35
CA ASN A 291 21.87 -13.62 -9.53
C ASN A 291 21.35 -13.60 -8.07
N GLU A 292 21.95 -14.41 -7.20
CA GLU A 292 21.55 -14.50 -5.80
C GLU A 292 21.68 -13.21 -4.99
N ASN A 293 22.42 -12.22 -5.49
CA ASN A 293 22.68 -10.94 -4.81
C ASN A 293 21.83 -9.78 -5.37
N GLY A 294 20.96 -10.05 -6.36
CA GLY A 294 20.13 -9.05 -6.99
C GLY A 294 20.16 -9.10 -8.50
N PHE A 295 20.21 -7.94 -9.15
CA PHE A 295 20.27 -7.85 -10.62
C PHE A 295 21.12 -6.68 -11.10
N THR A 296 21.57 -6.80 -12.36
CA THR A 296 22.18 -5.72 -13.14
C THR A 296 21.38 -5.57 -14.42
N ALA A 297 20.91 -4.35 -14.72
CA ALA A 297 20.14 -4.07 -15.92
C ALA A 297 20.78 -2.94 -16.72
N GLN A 298 20.91 -3.15 -18.04
CA GLN A 298 21.26 -2.12 -18.98
C GLN A 298 19.97 -1.38 -19.35
N LEU A 299 19.88 -0.11 -19.01
CA LEU A 299 18.75 0.74 -19.35
C LEU A 299 19.05 1.59 -20.58
N ALA A 300 18.01 1.90 -21.33
CA ALA A 300 18.05 2.82 -22.46
C ALA A 300 16.75 3.63 -22.52
N GLY A 301 16.76 4.74 -23.25
CA GLY A 301 15.54 5.54 -23.42
C GLY A 301 15.83 7.01 -23.65
N ARG A 302 14.81 7.83 -23.39
CA ARG A 302 14.81 9.27 -23.67
C ARG A 302 15.90 10.05 -22.94
N TRP A 303 16.26 9.63 -21.73
CA TRP A 303 17.28 10.27 -20.90
C TRP A 303 18.70 9.71 -21.14
N GLY A 304 18.89 8.94 -22.22
CA GLY A 304 20.12 8.23 -22.52
C GLY A 304 20.10 6.79 -21.99
N GLY A 305 21.28 6.25 -21.75
CA GLY A 305 21.46 4.89 -21.25
C GLY A 305 22.32 4.85 -19.99
N GLY A 306 22.23 3.74 -19.26
CA GLY A 306 23.03 3.53 -18.06
C GLY A 306 22.88 2.13 -17.48
N VAL A 307 23.73 1.78 -16.52
CA VAL A 307 23.70 0.48 -15.85
C VAL A 307 23.10 0.65 -14.46
N LEU A 308 21.93 0.05 -14.26
CA LEU A 308 21.31 -0.10 -12.94
C LEU A 308 21.87 -1.35 -12.26
N ARG A 309 22.43 -1.20 -11.06
CA ARG A 309 22.77 -2.31 -10.17
C ARG A 309 21.88 -2.25 -8.95
N SER A 310 21.32 -3.37 -8.52
CA SER A 310 20.43 -3.41 -7.37
C SER A 310 20.60 -4.72 -6.60
N GLY A 311 20.59 -4.61 -5.27
CA GLY A 311 20.50 -5.75 -4.35
C GLY A 311 19.07 -6.25 -4.13
N LEU A 312 18.07 -5.63 -4.77
CA LEU A 312 16.69 -6.11 -4.75
C LEU A 312 16.57 -7.40 -5.56
N ILE A 313 15.62 -8.25 -5.18
CA ILE A 313 15.40 -9.55 -5.81
C ILE A 313 14.08 -9.53 -6.58
N GLY A 314 14.07 -10.18 -7.74
CA GLY A 314 12.88 -10.39 -8.56
C GLY A 314 12.72 -9.37 -9.68
N GLU A 315 12.24 -9.87 -10.83
CA GLU A 315 12.01 -9.06 -12.04
C GLU A 315 10.98 -7.96 -11.80
N PHE A 316 9.94 -8.23 -10.99
CA PHE A 316 8.96 -7.20 -10.67
C PHE A 316 9.56 -6.05 -9.84
N ASN A 317 10.65 -6.28 -9.07
CA ASN A 317 11.37 -5.19 -8.41
C ASN A 317 12.19 -4.36 -9.39
N LEU A 318 12.71 -4.96 -10.46
CA LEU A 318 13.27 -4.20 -11.58
C LEU A 318 12.20 -3.32 -12.23
N GLN A 319 10.98 -3.86 -12.46
CA GLN A 319 9.86 -3.10 -12.99
C GLN A 319 9.43 -1.96 -12.05
N ASN A 320 9.36 -2.20 -10.74
CA ASN A 320 9.07 -1.17 -9.74
C ASN A 320 10.15 -0.08 -9.73
N LEU A 321 11.45 -0.46 -9.85
CA LEU A 321 12.55 0.50 -9.95
C LEU A 321 12.47 1.34 -11.23
N LEU A 322 12.08 0.75 -12.37
CA LEU A 322 11.86 1.53 -13.58
C LEU A 322 10.79 2.62 -13.39
N ALA A 323 9.67 2.29 -12.73
CA ALA A 323 8.63 3.26 -12.41
C ALA A 323 9.19 4.42 -11.57
N VAL A 324 9.96 4.10 -10.52
CA VAL A 324 10.55 5.07 -9.60
C VAL A 324 11.61 5.93 -10.29
N ILE A 325 12.52 5.33 -11.05
CA ILE A 325 13.56 6.03 -11.82
C ILE A 325 12.92 6.95 -12.87
N THR A 326 11.93 6.44 -13.62
CA THR A 326 11.16 7.23 -14.60
C THR A 326 10.51 8.45 -13.93
N THR A 327 9.96 8.29 -12.72
CA THR A 327 9.37 9.39 -11.96
C THR A 327 10.41 10.47 -11.65
N CYS A 328 11.59 10.08 -11.16
CA CYS A 328 12.67 11.02 -10.84
C CYS A 328 13.17 11.76 -12.10
N CYS A 329 13.40 11.02 -13.20
CA CYS A 329 13.86 11.62 -14.46
C CYS A 329 12.80 12.53 -15.10
N ALA A 330 11.52 12.15 -15.05
CA ALA A 330 10.40 12.96 -15.53
C ALA A 330 10.30 14.30 -14.78
N ARG A 331 10.73 14.32 -13.51
CA ARG A 331 10.75 15.50 -12.65
C ARG A 331 12.10 16.23 -12.67
N GLY A 332 12.97 15.93 -13.63
CA GLY A 332 14.17 16.72 -13.94
C GLY A 332 15.47 16.24 -13.30
N HIS A 333 15.48 15.10 -12.60
CA HIS A 333 16.73 14.54 -12.10
C HIS A 333 17.53 13.87 -13.23
N ASP A 334 18.85 14.00 -13.19
CA ASP A 334 19.77 13.36 -14.12
C ASP A 334 19.76 11.83 -13.93
N LEU A 335 19.68 11.09 -15.06
CA LEU A 335 19.58 9.62 -15.04
C LEU A 335 20.75 8.96 -14.29
N GLN A 336 21.99 9.40 -14.52
CA GLN A 336 23.16 8.78 -13.90
C GLN A 336 23.17 8.99 -12.37
N THR A 337 22.80 10.18 -11.94
CA THR A 337 22.63 10.51 -10.51
C THR A 337 21.56 9.62 -9.86
N VAL A 338 20.42 9.44 -10.54
CA VAL A 338 19.32 8.57 -10.09
C VAL A 338 19.77 7.10 -10.03
N LEU A 339 20.50 6.60 -11.04
CA LEU A 339 21.00 5.22 -11.06
C LEU A 339 21.99 4.94 -9.93
N ASN A 340 22.89 5.89 -9.63
CA ASN A 340 23.84 5.76 -8.54
C ASN A 340 23.11 5.67 -7.18
N ALA A 341 22.13 6.54 -6.95
CA ALA A 341 21.30 6.51 -5.74
C ALA A 341 20.43 5.24 -5.65
N ALA A 342 19.88 4.78 -6.79
CA ALA A 342 19.04 3.57 -6.84
C ALA A 342 19.80 2.29 -6.51
N ALA A 343 21.12 2.24 -6.75
CA ALA A 343 21.95 1.09 -6.40
C ALA A 343 22.02 0.81 -4.88
N GLU A 344 21.76 1.83 -4.07
CA GLU A 344 21.82 1.74 -2.61
C GLU A 344 20.44 1.56 -1.94
N LEU A 345 19.36 1.43 -2.72
CA LEU A 345 18.03 1.24 -2.18
C LEU A 345 17.89 -0.10 -1.47
N ARG A 346 17.14 -0.09 -0.39
CA ARG A 346 16.94 -1.26 0.46
C ARG A 346 15.56 -1.88 0.22
N PRO A 347 15.43 -3.21 0.42
CA PRO A 347 14.13 -3.89 0.36
C PRO A 347 13.12 -3.26 1.32
N VAL A 348 11.86 -3.33 0.93
CA VAL A 348 10.74 -2.94 1.79
C VAL A 348 10.43 -4.08 2.76
N PRO A 349 10.19 -3.81 4.04
CA PRO A 349 9.89 -4.86 5.02
C PRO A 349 8.76 -5.77 4.55
N GLY A 350 9.01 -7.08 4.56
CA GLY A 350 8.04 -8.11 4.16
C GLY A 350 7.67 -8.13 2.67
N ARG A 351 8.44 -7.48 1.80
CA ARG A 351 8.25 -7.48 0.34
C ARG A 351 9.52 -8.00 -0.34
N MET A 352 9.54 -9.28 -0.73
CA MET A 352 10.75 -9.94 -1.23
C MET A 352 11.97 -9.64 -0.35
N GLU A 353 11.76 -9.58 0.94
CA GLU A 353 12.80 -9.27 1.89
C GLU A 353 13.74 -10.45 2.05
N ARG A 354 14.96 -10.28 1.58
CA ARG A 354 16.01 -11.29 1.81
C ARG A 354 16.44 -11.27 3.26
N VAL A 355 16.37 -12.41 3.91
CA VAL A 355 16.91 -12.59 5.26
C VAL A 355 18.42 -12.73 5.15
N ALA A 356 19.15 -11.70 5.62
CA ALA A 356 20.62 -11.69 5.58
C ALA A 356 21.18 -12.88 6.40
N ASN A 357 22.08 -13.62 5.79
CA ASN A 357 22.77 -14.76 6.38
C ASN A 357 24.08 -15.03 5.63
N ASP A 358 24.99 -15.75 6.26
CA ASP A 358 26.23 -16.26 5.67
C ASP A 358 26.08 -17.72 5.19
N ALA A 359 24.87 -18.27 5.27
CA ALA A 359 24.57 -19.62 4.80
C ALA A 359 24.60 -19.72 3.28
N ASP A 360 24.76 -20.93 2.80
CA ASP A 360 24.83 -21.30 1.39
C ASP A 360 23.46 -21.37 0.67
N ILE A 361 22.40 -20.85 1.30
CA ILE A 361 21.03 -20.78 0.79
C ILE A 361 20.50 -19.35 0.77
N THR A 362 19.52 -19.08 -0.09
CA THR A 362 18.78 -17.82 -0.07
C THR A 362 17.45 -18.02 0.66
N VAL A 363 17.11 -17.13 1.60
CA VAL A 363 15.80 -17.12 2.29
C VAL A 363 15.14 -15.77 2.05
N VAL A 364 13.89 -15.81 1.57
CA VAL A 364 13.11 -14.62 1.23
C VAL A 364 11.75 -14.67 1.92
N VAL A 365 11.33 -13.56 2.52
CA VAL A 365 10.01 -13.38 3.12
C VAL A 365 9.18 -12.43 2.27
N ASP A 366 7.93 -12.81 1.97
CA ASP A 366 7.01 -12.00 1.16
C ASP A 366 5.57 -12.04 1.68
N TYR A 367 4.84 -10.98 1.39
CA TYR A 367 3.42 -10.84 1.75
C TYR A 367 2.47 -11.54 0.78
N ALA A 368 2.94 -12.28 -0.19
CA ALA A 368 2.13 -12.98 -1.20
C ALA A 368 1.12 -13.94 -0.54
N HIS A 369 -0.15 -13.58 -0.60
CA HIS A 369 -1.26 -14.30 0.03
C HIS A 369 -2.45 -14.55 -0.91
N THR A 370 -2.25 -14.31 -2.22
CA THR A 370 -3.19 -14.64 -3.30
C THR A 370 -2.51 -15.53 -4.33
N PRO A 371 -3.27 -16.29 -5.16
CA PRO A 371 -2.69 -17.14 -6.20
C PRO A 371 -1.78 -16.37 -7.15
N ASP A 372 -2.21 -15.19 -7.62
CA ASP A 372 -1.44 -14.35 -8.54
C ASP A 372 -0.14 -13.83 -7.90
N SER A 373 -0.22 -13.29 -6.67
CA SER A 373 0.97 -12.80 -5.97
C SER A 373 1.97 -13.93 -5.67
N LEU A 374 1.50 -15.12 -5.29
CA LEU A 374 2.36 -16.28 -5.06
C LEU A 374 3.04 -16.72 -6.35
N ARG A 375 2.31 -16.73 -7.49
CA ARG A 375 2.87 -17.01 -8.82
C ARG A 375 3.98 -16.03 -9.16
N GLN A 376 3.72 -14.73 -9.00
CA GLN A 376 4.70 -13.69 -9.31
C GLN A 376 5.98 -13.85 -8.48
N VAL A 377 5.85 -14.10 -7.18
CA VAL A 377 7.00 -14.34 -6.29
C VAL A 377 7.81 -15.56 -6.73
N LEU A 378 7.16 -16.71 -6.96
CA LEU A 378 7.87 -17.95 -7.32
C LEU A 378 8.53 -17.85 -8.71
N VAL A 379 7.84 -17.27 -9.71
CA VAL A 379 8.41 -17.01 -11.03
C VAL A 379 9.63 -16.07 -10.92
N SER A 380 9.51 -15.00 -10.16
CA SER A 380 10.58 -14.02 -9.97
C SER A 380 11.79 -14.59 -9.22
N MET A 381 11.56 -15.58 -8.34
CA MET A 381 12.65 -16.22 -7.60
C MET A 381 13.41 -17.27 -8.42
N ARG A 382 12.82 -17.82 -9.45
CA ARG A 382 13.45 -18.89 -10.25
C ARG A 382 14.80 -18.48 -10.86
N PRO A 383 14.99 -17.29 -11.47
CA PRO A 383 16.29 -16.83 -11.97
C PRO A 383 17.36 -16.62 -10.89
N HIS A 384 16.94 -16.42 -9.64
CA HIS A 384 17.83 -16.25 -8.48
C HIS A 384 18.15 -17.57 -7.76
N THR A 385 17.56 -18.69 -8.20
CA THR A 385 17.68 -20.01 -7.57
C THR A 385 18.62 -20.88 -8.37
N ARG A 386 19.77 -21.28 -7.79
CA ARG A 386 20.74 -22.15 -8.46
C ARG A 386 20.31 -23.61 -8.46
N ASN A 387 19.58 -24.06 -7.44
CA ASN A 387 19.20 -25.45 -7.23
C ASN A 387 17.68 -25.57 -7.07
N ARG A 388 17.14 -25.79 -5.86
CA ARG A 388 15.71 -26.00 -5.63
C ARG A 388 15.03 -24.74 -5.08
N LEU A 389 13.82 -24.50 -5.55
CA LEU A 389 12.93 -23.47 -5.03
C LEU A 389 11.94 -24.10 -4.04
N TRP A 390 12.01 -23.69 -2.78
CA TRP A 390 11.09 -24.08 -1.72
C TRP A 390 10.00 -23.02 -1.57
N CYS A 391 8.75 -23.47 -1.34
CA CYS A 391 7.63 -22.62 -1.01
C CYS A 391 7.04 -23.03 0.34
N VAL A 392 7.09 -22.11 1.32
CA VAL A 392 6.43 -22.26 2.63
C VAL A 392 5.28 -21.28 2.66
N PHE A 393 4.04 -21.75 2.72
CA PHE A 393 2.87 -20.86 2.70
C PHE A 393 1.68 -21.44 3.46
N GLY A 394 0.75 -20.57 3.81
CA GLY A 394 -0.56 -20.88 4.38
C GLY A 394 -1.61 -19.90 3.86
N CYS A 395 -2.85 -20.07 4.35
CA CYS A 395 -3.95 -19.16 4.06
C CYS A 395 -4.61 -18.66 5.35
N GLY A 396 -5.13 -17.43 5.33
CA GLY A 396 -5.90 -16.88 6.44
C GLY A 396 -7.30 -17.51 6.55
N GLY A 397 -7.76 -17.68 7.78
CA GLY A 397 -9.16 -18.01 8.11
C GLY A 397 -10.07 -16.77 7.99
N ASP A 398 -11.38 -16.98 7.95
CA ASP A 398 -12.42 -15.94 7.80
C ASP A 398 -12.17 -15.04 6.58
N ARG A 399 -11.70 -15.63 5.49
CA ARG A 399 -11.36 -15.00 4.21
C ARG A 399 -11.85 -15.89 3.06
N ASP A 400 -11.63 -15.42 1.82
CA ASP A 400 -11.92 -16.16 0.60
C ASP A 400 -11.31 -17.58 0.64
N THR A 401 -12.18 -18.59 0.76
CA THR A 401 -11.79 -20.01 0.76
C THR A 401 -11.45 -20.51 -0.64
N GLY A 402 -12.01 -19.89 -1.68
CA GLY A 402 -11.80 -20.30 -3.07
C GLY A 402 -10.36 -20.13 -3.54
N LYS A 403 -9.58 -19.24 -2.93
CA LYS A 403 -8.17 -19.07 -3.25
C LYS A 403 -7.27 -20.19 -2.72
N ARG A 404 -7.70 -20.96 -1.69
CA ARG A 404 -6.89 -21.99 -1.02
C ARG A 404 -6.37 -23.06 -1.99
N PRO A 405 -7.25 -23.75 -2.75
CA PRO A 405 -6.80 -24.75 -3.72
C PRO A 405 -6.03 -24.13 -4.90
N LEU A 406 -6.33 -22.89 -5.28
CA LEU A 406 -5.61 -22.21 -6.37
C LEU A 406 -4.16 -21.87 -5.98
N MET A 407 -3.90 -21.50 -4.73
CA MET A 407 -2.54 -21.28 -4.21
C MET A 407 -1.74 -22.58 -4.19
N ALA A 408 -2.38 -23.70 -3.85
CA ALA A 408 -1.76 -25.02 -3.92
C ALA A 408 -1.32 -25.39 -5.35
N GLN A 409 -2.19 -25.17 -6.34
CA GLN A 409 -1.88 -25.41 -7.74
C GLN A 409 -0.68 -24.57 -8.22
N VAL A 410 -0.65 -23.29 -7.83
CA VAL A 410 0.48 -22.39 -8.16
C VAL A 410 1.78 -22.88 -7.52
N ALA A 411 1.74 -23.30 -6.26
CA ALA A 411 2.93 -23.80 -5.58
C ALA A 411 3.41 -25.12 -6.22
N GLU A 412 2.50 -26.04 -6.58
CA GLU A 412 2.83 -27.31 -7.24
C GLU A 412 3.45 -27.11 -8.63
N GLU A 413 2.98 -26.11 -9.38
CA GLU A 413 3.49 -25.79 -10.71
C GLU A 413 4.90 -25.19 -10.68
N LEU A 414 5.22 -24.36 -9.67
CA LEU A 414 6.39 -23.48 -9.72
C LEU A 414 7.48 -23.78 -8.70
N ALA A 415 7.17 -24.46 -7.61
CA ALA A 415 8.14 -24.81 -6.57
C ALA A 415 8.56 -26.29 -6.64
N ASP A 416 9.84 -26.56 -6.31
CA ASP A 416 10.38 -27.93 -6.28
C ASP A 416 10.09 -28.62 -4.95
N LYS A 417 9.87 -27.85 -3.88
CA LYS A 417 9.54 -28.33 -2.55
C LYS A 417 8.48 -27.42 -1.92
N ILE A 418 7.49 -28.03 -1.28
CA ILE A 418 6.34 -27.32 -0.73
C ILE A 418 6.13 -27.72 0.72
N ILE A 419 5.95 -26.72 1.58
CA ILE A 419 5.47 -26.91 2.96
C ILE A 419 4.23 -26.04 3.14
N VAL A 420 3.10 -26.70 3.47
CA VAL A 420 1.86 -26.02 3.84
C VAL A 420 1.81 -25.88 5.36
N THR A 421 1.45 -24.66 5.83
CA THR A 421 1.42 -24.34 7.25
C THR A 421 0.29 -23.38 7.61
N SER A 422 0.12 -23.05 8.89
CA SER A 422 -0.82 -22.03 9.33
C SER A 422 -0.33 -20.62 8.97
N ASP A 423 -1.28 -19.75 8.68
CA ASP A 423 -1.08 -18.29 8.57
C ASP A 423 -1.78 -17.62 9.79
N ASN A 424 -2.84 -16.86 9.59
CA ASN A 424 -3.74 -16.32 10.61
C ASN A 424 -5.06 -17.12 10.58
N PRO A 425 -5.21 -18.22 11.32
CA PRO A 425 -6.43 -19.04 11.26
C PRO A 425 -7.68 -18.32 11.75
N ARG A 426 -7.52 -17.28 12.59
CA ARG A 426 -8.62 -16.53 13.21
C ARG A 426 -9.59 -17.48 13.91
N THR A 427 -10.90 -17.43 13.58
CA THR A 427 -11.91 -18.29 14.22
C THR A 427 -12.08 -19.65 13.54
N GLU A 428 -11.46 -19.88 12.36
CA GLU A 428 -11.52 -21.17 11.67
C GLU A 428 -10.54 -22.19 12.26
N ASP A 429 -10.88 -23.47 12.16
CA ASP A 429 -9.98 -24.56 12.49
C ASP A 429 -8.77 -24.57 11.54
N PRO A 430 -7.52 -24.42 12.06
CA PRO A 430 -6.31 -24.43 11.25
C PRO A 430 -6.16 -25.65 10.35
N GLN A 431 -6.59 -26.85 10.85
CA GLN A 431 -6.50 -28.09 10.08
C GLN A 431 -7.47 -28.08 8.89
N LYS A 432 -8.65 -27.49 9.05
CA LYS A 432 -9.60 -27.34 7.94
C LYS A 432 -8.99 -26.46 6.82
N ILE A 433 -8.31 -25.37 7.19
CA ILE A 433 -7.64 -24.49 6.20
C ILE A 433 -6.56 -25.26 5.43
N ILE A 434 -5.74 -26.06 6.15
CA ILE A 434 -4.70 -26.91 5.54
C ILE A 434 -5.33 -27.93 4.60
N ASN A 435 -6.44 -28.56 4.99
CA ASN A 435 -7.16 -29.52 4.15
C ASN A 435 -7.73 -28.88 2.88
N ASP A 436 -8.26 -27.67 2.96
CA ASP A 436 -8.75 -26.91 1.79
C ASP A 436 -7.60 -26.56 0.82
N ILE A 437 -6.41 -26.23 1.34
CA ILE A 437 -5.21 -26.03 0.53
C ILE A 437 -4.81 -27.36 -0.13
N ARG A 438 -4.75 -28.45 0.66
CA ARG A 438 -4.37 -29.78 0.20
C ARG A 438 -5.21 -30.26 -0.98
N ALA A 439 -6.52 -29.97 -0.96
CA ALA A 439 -7.46 -30.33 -2.02
C ALA A 439 -7.09 -29.74 -3.40
N GLY A 440 -6.22 -28.73 -3.47
CA GLY A 440 -5.75 -28.15 -4.70
C GLY A 440 -4.54 -28.85 -5.34
N PHE A 441 -3.84 -29.73 -4.62
CA PHE A 441 -2.69 -30.47 -5.14
C PHE A 441 -3.12 -31.69 -5.97
N THR A 442 -2.44 -31.90 -7.08
CA THR A 442 -2.58 -33.13 -7.88
C THR A 442 -1.85 -34.30 -7.20
N ASN A 443 -0.70 -34.01 -6.57
CA ASN A 443 0.13 -34.99 -5.87
C ASN A 443 0.35 -34.62 -4.39
N PRO A 444 -0.69 -34.72 -3.54
CA PRO A 444 -0.62 -34.25 -2.16
C PRO A 444 0.41 -34.98 -1.29
N ASP A 445 0.83 -36.20 -1.68
CA ASP A 445 1.82 -36.98 -0.93
C ASP A 445 3.27 -36.42 -1.07
N LEU A 446 3.51 -35.53 -2.03
CA LEU A 446 4.79 -34.83 -2.19
C LEU A 446 4.88 -33.54 -1.36
N VAL A 447 3.78 -33.15 -0.72
CA VAL A 447 3.66 -31.93 0.07
C VAL A 447 3.85 -32.24 1.55
N VAL A 448 4.62 -31.42 2.23
CA VAL A 448 4.81 -31.53 3.68
C VAL A 448 3.83 -30.60 4.39
N GLU A 449 3.06 -31.13 5.31
CA GLU A 449 2.12 -30.37 6.13
C GLU A 449 2.68 -30.22 7.55
N ILE A 450 2.76 -28.97 8.04
CA ILE A 450 3.21 -28.65 9.39
C ILE A 450 2.39 -27.49 9.90
N GLY A 451 1.49 -27.75 10.85
CA GLY A 451 0.60 -26.71 11.40
C GLY A 451 1.35 -25.57 12.09
N ASP A 452 2.39 -25.89 12.83
CA ASP A 452 3.26 -24.87 13.46
C ASP A 452 4.13 -24.17 12.40
N ARG A 453 3.91 -22.88 12.21
CA ARG A 453 4.61 -22.09 11.19
C ARG A 453 6.10 -21.92 11.50
N ALA A 454 6.49 -21.81 12.77
CA ALA A 454 7.90 -21.71 13.15
C ALA A 454 8.64 -23.01 12.83
N GLU A 455 8.01 -24.17 13.11
CA GLU A 455 8.56 -25.48 12.77
C GLU A 455 8.63 -25.67 11.25
N ALA A 456 7.61 -25.23 10.50
CA ALA A 456 7.59 -25.28 9.04
C ALA A 456 8.78 -24.52 8.43
N ILE A 457 9.02 -23.28 8.87
CA ILE A 457 10.15 -22.44 8.45
C ILE A 457 11.49 -23.11 8.81
N ALA A 458 11.63 -23.57 10.07
CA ALA A 458 12.84 -24.21 10.52
C ALA A 458 13.15 -25.50 9.73
N LYS A 459 12.13 -26.29 9.39
CA LYS A 459 12.29 -27.52 8.61
C LYS A 459 12.70 -27.25 7.17
N ALA A 460 12.10 -26.21 6.52
CA ALA A 460 12.49 -25.80 5.17
C ALA A 460 13.99 -25.41 5.14
N ILE A 461 14.41 -24.51 6.04
CA ILE A 461 15.78 -23.99 6.11
C ILE A 461 16.79 -25.11 6.44
N ARG A 462 16.46 -25.98 7.37
CA ARG A 462 17.33 -27.10 7.76
C ARG A 462 17.49 -28.14 6.65
N ARG A 463 16.46 -28.36 5.80
CA ARG A 463 16.48 -29.35 4.73
C ARG A 463 16.91 -28.82 3.37
N ALA A 464 17.03 -27.52 3.22
CA ALA A 464 17.53 -26.90 2.01
C ALA A 464 18.99 -27.26 1.79
N TYR A 465 19.39 -27.50 0.53
CA TYR A 465 20.79 -27.77 0.12
C TYR A 465 21.45 -26.49 -0.37
N PRO A 466 22.79 -26.47 -0.46
CA PRO A 466 23.52 -25.36 -1.03
C PRO A 466 22.97 -24.93 -2.38
N GLY A 467 22.72 -23.63 -2.53
CA GLY A 467 22.12 -23.04 -3.74
C GLY A 467 20.59 -23.13 -3.81
N ASP A 468 19.93 -23.73 -2.81
CA ASP A 468 18.47 -23.68 -2.70
C ASP A 468 17.99 -22.27 -2.32
N CYS A 469 16.76 -21.95 -2.72
CA CYS A 469 16.05 -20.79 -2.27
C CYS A 469 14.78 -21.18 -1.49
N VAL A 470 14.55 -20.56 -0.33
CA VAL A 470 13.37 -20.78 0.51
C VAL A 470 12.52 -19.50 0.50
N VAL A 471 11.34 -19.57 -0.12
CA VAL A 471 10.32 -18.51 -0.08
C VAL A 471 9.34 -18.79 1.05
N ILE A 472 9.20 -17.84 1.97
CA ILE A 472 8.24 -17.87 3.06
C ILE A 472 7.17 -16.83 2.71
N ALA A 473 5.99 -17.30 2.30
CA ALA A 473 4.91 -16.46 1.78
C ALA A 473 3.72 -16.37 2.73
N GLY A 474 3.01 -15.23 2.68
CA GLY A 474 1.75 -14.98 3.37
C GLY A 474 1.79 -13.76 4.29
N LYS A 475 2.64 -13.79 5.32
CA LYS A 475 2.65 -12.78 6.39
C LYS A 475 3.51 -11.55 6.10
N GLY A 476 4.59 -11.70 5.33
CA GLY A 476 5.48 -10.59 5.02
C GLY A 476 5.98 -9.86 6.27
N HIS A 477 5.55 -8.61 6.43
CA HIS A 477 5.93 -7.73 7.55
C HIS A 477 5.15 -7.98 8.84
N GLU A 478 4.05 -8.76 8.82
CA GLU A 478 3.24 -9.01 10.01
C GLU A 478 4.11 -9.60 11.13
N ASP A 479 4.01 -9.02 12.32
CA ASP A 479 4.73 -9.45 13.51
C ASP A 479 3.83 -10.15 14.55
N TYR A 480 2.64 -10.59 14.11
CA TYR A 480 1.65 -11.28 14.91
C TYR A 480 1.04 -12.48 14.16
N GLN A 481 0.39 -13.36 14.90
CA GLN A 481 -0.48 -14.44 14.40
C GLN A 481 -1.82 -14.40 15.15
N LEU A 482 -2.94 -14.41 14.41
CA LEU A 482 -4.30 -14.41 14.97
C LEU A 482 -4.80 -15.84 15.10
N VAL A 483 -5.02 -16.30 16.32
CA VAL A 483 -5.52 -17.65 16.64
C VAL A 483 -6.73 -17.53 17.57
N GLY A 484 -7.91 -17.87 17.07
CA GLY A 484 -9.16 -17.56 17.77
C GLY A 484 -9.31 -16.05 17.95
N THR A 485 -9.45 -15.61 19.20
CA THR A 485 -9.49 -14.21 19.63
C THR A 485 -8.13 -13.66 20.02
N ASP A 486 -7.10 -14.49 20.08
CA ASP A 486 -5.79 -14.14 20.59
C ASP A 486 -4.88 -13.60 19.49
N THR A 487 -4.09 -12.59 19.84
CA THR A 487 -3.02 -12.06 18.99
C THR A 487 -1.68 -12.49 19.59
N LEU A 488 -1.02 -13.43 18.94
CA LEU A 488 0.27 -13.95 19.36
C LEU A 488 1.40 -13.22 18.64
N SER A 489 2.48 -12.88 19.34
CA SER A 489 3.67 -12.31 18.69
C SER A 489 4.34 -13.37 17.82
N PHE A 490 4.50 -13.06 16.52
CA PHE A 490 5.12 -13.97 15.55
C PHE A 490 5.68 -13.16 14.38
N SER A 491 6.84 -13.57 13.86
CA SER A 491 7.42 -12.92 12.67
C SER A 491 8.21 -13.93 11.85
N ASP A 492 7.87 -14.07 10.57
CA ASP A 492 8.57 -14.94 9.62
C ASP A 492 10.07 -14.64 9.57
N ILE A 493 10.44 -13.35 9.54
CA ILE A 493 11.85 -12.93 9.50
C ILE A 493 12.60 -13.35 10.76
N LYS A 494 12.00 -13.18 11.95
CA LYS A 494 12.63 -13.60 13.21
C LYS A 494 12.83 -15.10 13.25
N GLN A 495 11.81 -15.88 12.85
CA GLN A 495 11.91 -17.35 12.80
C GLN A 495 12.95 -17.83 11.79
N ALA A 496 12.99 -17.23 10.61
CA ALA A 496 13.99 -17.53 9.59
C ALA A 496 15.42 -17.25 10.09
N ARG A 497 15.65 -16.12 10.75
CA ARG A 497 16.97 -15.79 11.35
C ARG A 497 17.40 -16.79 12.41
N VAL A 498 16.47 -17.23 13.27
CA VAL A 498 16.77 -18.27 14.28
C VAL A 498 17.15 -19.58 13.60
N ALA A 499 16.39 -20.01 12.59
CA ALA A 499 16.65 -21.24 11.86
C ALA A 499 17.98 -21.21 11.07
N LEU A 500 18.33 -20.07 10.47
CA LEU A 500 19.60 -19.87 9.77
C LEU A 500 20.79 -19.98 10.71
N ARG A 501 20.74 -19.30 11.87
CA ARG A 501 21.82 -19.41 12.89
C ARG A 501 22.04 -20.86 13.37
N LEU A 502 20.96 -21.62 13.51
CA LEU A 502 21.05 -23.04 13.89
C LEU A 502 21.66 -23.90 12.76
N ARG A 503 21.41 -23.53 11.48
CA ARG A 503 22.02 -24.19 10.34
C ARG A 503 23.51 -23.90 10.23
N GLU A 504 23.94 -22.64 10.47
CA GLU A 504 25.34 -22.21 10.42
C GLU A 504 26.17 -22.82 11.55
N ALA A 505 25.54 -23.19 12.67
CA ALA A 505 26.19 -23.80 13.82
C ALA A 505 26.42 -25.33 13.70
N ASN A 506 25.76 -25.98 12.71
CA ASN A 506 25.83 -27.43 12.45
C ASN A 506 26.63 -27.72 11.15
#